data_97f598866941e0c82c439c227541a131
#
_entry.id   97f598866941e0c82c439c227541a131
#
_cell.length_a   1.000
_cell.length_b   1.000
_cell.length_c   1.000
_cell.angle_alpha   90.00
_cell.angle_beta   90.00
_cell.angle_gamma   90.00
#
_symmetry.space_group_name_H-M   'P 1'
#
loop_
_entity.id
_entity.type
_entity.pdbx_description
1 polymer ?
#
loop_
_entity_poly.entity_id
_entity_poly.type
_entity_poly.pdbx_seq_one_letter_code
_entity_poly.pdbx_strand_id
1 'polypeptide(L)'
;MRRSILAVAVLLATPLLQGCTGPGLCVHGKNWPFKIGMDGQARDVSLDPVETTIDELRSFPNPGRPPDGSRIRPVEVTTYVVRDVELRSFQRAPDGDVHMVLVDAHGHSMIIEAAPPFCTDDTSPWRGQIASVRKLVDDKIPNALLGWRWETVSVAGVGYLDSRHGQMGVAPNGVELHPIMAMCWGRGCKPL
;
A
#
# COMPACT_ATOMS: atom_id res chain seq x y z
N MET A 1 -62.29 -37.12 7.35
CA MET A 1 -60.88 -37.40 7.07
C MET A 1 -60.11 -36.07 6.86
N ARG A 2 -59.39 -35.60 7.87
CA ARG A 2 -58.60 -34.34 7.80
C ARG A 2 -57.15 -34.73 7.45
N ARG A 3 -56.62 -34.26 6.31
CA ARG A 3 -55.23 -34.44 5.91
C ARG A 3 -54.38 -33.29 6.50
N SER A 4 -53.50 -33.61 7.42
CA SER A 4 -52.50 -32.70 7.93
C SER A 4 -51.37 -32.61 6.93
N ILE A 5 -51.07 -31.40 6.46
CA ILE A 5 -49.92 -31.10 5.63
C ILE A 5 -48.79 -30.67 6.57
N LEU A 6 -47.70 -31.48 6.69
CA LEU A 6 -46.48 -31.09 7.35
C LEU A 6 -45.68 -30.16 6.40
N ALA A 7 -45.48 -28.94 6.80
CA ALA A 7 -44.54 -28.03 6.13
C ALA A 7 -43.14 -28.31 6.66
N VAL A 8 -42.26 -28.76 5.78
CA VAL A 8 -40.81 -28.91 6.07
C VAL A 8 -40.14 -27.57 5.75
N ALA A 9 -39.69 -26.87 6.79
CA ALA A 9 -38.89 -25.69 6.65
C ALA A 9 -37.43 -26.09 6.34
N VAL A 10 -36.98 -25.86 5.11
CA VAL A 10 -35.57 -26.01 4.73
C VAL A 10 -34.84 -24.75 5.15
N LEU A 11 -34.04 -24.83 6.21
CA LEU A 11 -33.09 -23.81 6.61
C LEU A 11 -31.90 -23.84 5.64
N LEU A 12 -31.90 -22.90 4.70
CA LEU A 12 -30.70 -22.63 3.87
C LEU A 12 -29.64 -21.94 4.74
N ALA A 13 -28.67 -22.71 5.21
CA ALA A 13 -27.45 -22.17 5.81
C ALA A 13 -26.62 -21.51 4.70
N THR A 14 -26.66 -20.18 4.64
CA THR A 14 -25.70 -19.41 3.83
C THR A 14 -24.31 -19.58 4.46
N PRO A 15 -23.29 -20.07 3.73
CA PRO A 15 -21.94 -20.06 4.24
C PRO A 15 -21.51 -18.59 4.35
N LEU A 16 -21.29 -18.13 5.58
CA LEU A 16 -20.49 -16.92 5.85
C LEU A 16 -19.10 -17.19 5.25
N LEU A 17 -18.81 -16.53 4.14
CA LEU A 17 -17.45 -16.38 3.65
C LEU A 17 -16.65 -15.64 4.73
N GLN A 18 -16.12 -16.39 5.69
CA GLN A 18 -15.08 -15.89 6.58
C GLN A 18 -13.91 -15.54 5.69
N GLY A 19 -13.66 -14.24 5.53
CA GLY A 19 -12.46 -13.75 4.86
C GLY A 19 -11.25 -14.44 5.49
N CYS A 20 -10.37 -14.98 4.66
CA CYS A 20 -9.13 -15.61 5.08
C CYS A 20 -8.25 -14.58 5.81
N THR A 21 -8.44 -14.43 7.11
CA THR A 21 -7.53 -13.71 8.01
C THR A 21 -6.63 -14.74 8.68
N GLY A 22 -5.65 -15.26 7.93
CA GLY A 22 -4.73 -16.26 8.45
C GLY A 22 -3.28 -15.78 8.39
N PRO A 23 -2.41 -16.23 9.33
CA PRO A 23 -0.98 -15.88 9.34
C PRO A 23 -0.21 -16.30 8.08
N GLY A 24 -0.80 -17.09 7.19
CA GLY A 24 -0.20 -17.47 5.90
C GLY A 24 -0.15 -16.36 4.86
N LEU A 25 -0.92 -15.29 5.01
CA LEU A 25 -0.93 -14.14 4.09
C LEU A 25 0.24 -13.18 4.30
N CYS A 26 0.96 -13.28 5.42
CA CYS A 26 2.08 -12.40 5.76
C CYS A 26 3.46 -13.03 5.46
N VAL A 27 3.50 -14.17 4.76
CA VAL A 27 4.76 -14.81 4.35
C VAL A 27 5.22 -14.21 3.03
N HIS A 28 5.91 -13.10 3.14
CA HIS A 28 6.42 -12.36 2.00
C HIS A 28 7.94 -12.48 1.94
N GLY A 29 8.53 -12.18 0.78
CA GLY A 29 9.96 -12.30 0.56
C GLY A 29 10.82 -11.54 1.61
N LYS A 30 12.13 -11.78 1.59
CA LYS A 30 13.11 -11.24 2.55
C LYS A 30 13.08 -9.71 2.74
N ASN A 31 12.51 -8.99 1.78
CA ASN A 31 12.44 -7.52 1.83
C ASN A 31 11.15 -7.01 2.52
N TRP A 32 10.23 -7.89 2.88
CA TRP A 32 8.97 -7.51 3.50
C TRP A 32 9.12 -6.67 4.79
N PRO A 33 10.03 -6.99 5.72
CA PRO A 33 10.21 -6.18 6.92
C PRO A 33 10.47 -4.70 6.65
N PHE A 34 11.19 -4.36 5.57
CA PHE A 34 11.43 -2.95 5.17
C PHE A 34 10.14 -2.24 4.78
N LYS A 35 9.25 -2.96 4.09
CA LYS A 35 7.99 -2.44 3.57
C LYS A 35 6.97 -2.10 4.68
N ILE A 36 7.07 -2.73 5.84
CA ILE A 36 6.14 -2.55 6.96
C ILE A 36 6.80 -2.04 8.25
N GLY A 37 8.08 -1.67 8.19
CA GLY A 37 8.80 -1.13 9.35
C GLY A 37 9.10 -2.14 10.46
N MET A 38 9.30 -3.41 10.11
CA MET A 38 9.69 -4.46 11.04
C MET A 38 11.17 -4.86 10.92
N ASP A 39 11.95 -4.09 10.17
CA ASP A 39 13.41 -4.22 10.09
C ASP A 39 14.12 -3.43 11.20
N GLY A 40 15.37 -3.78 11.46
CA GLY A 40 16.16 -3.17 12.54
C GLY A 40 16.44 -1.66 12.38
N GLN A 41 16.22 -1.09 11.18
CA GLN A 41 16.47 0.32 10.86
C GLN A 41 15.17 1.13 10.68
N ALA A 42 14.00 0.53 10.95
CA ALA A 42 12.73 1.23 10.82
C ALA A 42 12.64 2.52 11.67
N ARG A 43 13.32 2.56 12.80
CA ARG A 43 13.39 3.75 13.68
C ARG A 43 14.34 4.85 13.20
N ASP A 44 15.18 4.56 12.21
CA ASP A 44 16.06 5.55 11.57
C ASP A 44 15.33 6.36 10.49
N VAL A 45 14.14 5.94 10.10
CA VAL A 45 13.34 6.60 9.08
C VAL A 45 12.79 7.91 9.64
N SER A 46 13.12 9.03 8.98
CA SER A 46 12.51 10.32 9.29
C SER A 46 11.03 10.30 8.91
N LEU A 47 10.17 10.60 9.89
CA LEU A 47 8.72 10.74 9.67
C LEU A 47 8.33 12.20 9.34
N ASP A 48 9.28 13.14 9.35
CA ASP A 48 9.08 14.50 8.85
C ASP A 48 9.11 14.46 7.31
N PRO A 49 7.99 14.68 6.62
CA PRO A 49 7.93 14.44 5.18
C PRO A 49 8.72 15.51 4.40
N VAL A 50 9.48 15.04 3.44
CA VAL A 50 10.15 15.89 2.45
C VAL A 50 9.24 16.03 1.23
N GLU A 51 8.85 17.26 0.90
CA GLU A 51 8.08 17.53 -0.31
C GLU A 51 8.94 17.25 -1.55
N THR A 52 8.37 16.53 -2.52
CA THR A 52 9.06 16.10 -3.72
C THR A 52 8.09 15.89 -4.88
N THR A 53 8.60 15.55 -6.04
CA THR A 53 7.83 15.21 -7.24
C THR A 53 8.06 13.76 -7.64
N ILE A 54 7.16 13.21 -8.49
CA ILE A 54 7.37 11.89 -9.09
C ILE A 54 8.68 11.89 -9.88
N ASP A 55 8.98 12.94 -10.62
CA ASP A 55 10.22 13.06 -11.40
C ASP A 55 11.48 13.01 -10.56
N GLU A 56 11.51 13.73 -9.44
CA GLU A 56 12.65 13.71 -8.51
C GLU A 56 12.85 12.30 -7.94
N LEU A 57 11.80 11.66 -7.48
CA LEU A 57 11.88 10.28 -6.96
C LEU A 57 12.39 9.31 -8.03
N ARG A 58 11.91 9.42 -9.25
CA ARG A 58 12.33 8.60 -10.41
C ARG A 58 13.78 8.82 -10.82
N SER A 59 14.39 9.94 -10.44
CA SER A 59 15.79 10.30 -10.73
C SER A 59 16.80 9.71 -9.75
N PHE A 60 16.36 9.22 -8.58
CA PHE A 60 17.27 8.64 -7.61
C PHE A 60 17.98 7.40 -8.18
N PRO A 61 19.28 7.23 -7.89
CA PRO A 61 19.99 6.01 -8.25
C PRO A 61 19.43 4.82 -7.48
N ASN A 62 19.34 3.66 -8.13
CA ASN A 62 19.04 2.40 -7.48
C ASN A 62 20.30 1.51 -7.54
N PRO A 63 21.12 1.48 -6.48
CA PRO A 63 22.31 0.66 -6.43
C PRO A 63 22.04 -0.83 -6.20
N GLY A 64 20.77 -1.20 -6.03
CA GLY A 64 20.36 -2.50 -5.53
C GLY A 64 20.51 -2.65 -4.01
N ARG A 65 19.92 -3.70 -3.45
CA ARG A 65 19.95 -3.94 -2.00
C ARG A 65 21.39 -4.19 -1.52
N PRO A 66 21.86 -3.48 -0.49
CA PRO A 66 23.18 -3.73 0.10
C PRO A 66 23.32 -5.17 0.61
N PRO A 67 24.56 -5.77 0.54
CA PRO A 67 24.76 -7.15 0.97
C PRO A 67 24.42 -7.43 2.44
N ASP A 68 24.56 -6.44 3.31
CA ASP A 68 24.19 -6.52 4.72
C ASP A 68 22.67 -6.37 4.97
N GLY A 69 21.90 -6.17 3.88
CA GLY A 69 20.46 -6.00 3.98
C GLY A 69 20.04 -4.67 4.58
N SER A 70 20.89 -3.64 4.63
CA SER A 70 20.51 -2.33 5.15
C SER A 70 19.60 -1.56 4.19
N ARG A 71 18.92 -0.52 4.74
CA ARG A 71 18.13 0.43 3.95
C ARG A 71 19.01 1.26 3.03
N ILE A 72 18.53 1.50 1.81
CA ILE A 72 19.24 2.32 0.80
C ILE A 72 19.03 3.79 1.13
N ARG A 73 20.12 4.45 1.56
CA ARG A 73 20.10 5.88 1.90
C ARG A 73 20.32 6.76 0.65
N PRO A 74 19.70 7.96 0.59
CA PRO A 74 18.77 8.52 1.57
C PRO A 74 17.33 8.02 1.38
N VAL A 75 17.01 7.31 0.28
CA VAL A 75 15.66 7.03 -0.19
C VAL A 75 14.83 6.29 0.87
N GLU A 76 15.35 5.18 1.40
CA GLU A 76 14.58 4.30 2.28
C GLU A 76 14.61 4.68 3.77
N VAL A 77 15.19 5.84 4.08
CA VAL A 77 15.19 6.42 5.43
C VAL A 77 14.47 7.76 5.50
N THR A 78 13.73 8.10 4.45
CA THR A 78 13.00 9.36 4.31
C THR A 78 11.55 9.09 3.98
N THR A 79 10.66 9.80 4.65
CA THR A 79 9.25 9.92 4.24
C THR A 79 9.16 11.06 3.22
N TYR A 80 8.55 10.78 2.08
CA TYR A 80 8.30 11.77 1.04
C TYR A 80 6.83 12.11 0.95
N VAL A 81 6.51 13.33 0.52
CA VAL A 81 5.15 13.73 0.17
C VAL A 81 5.10 14.19 -1.27
N VAL A 82 4.22 13.57 -2.06
CA VAL A 82 3.89 13.94 -3.43
C VAL A 82 2.48 14.52 -3.45
N ARG A 83 2.31 15.71 -4.05
CA ARG A 83 1.04 16.44 -3.99
C ARG A 83 0.38 16.56 -5.35
N ASP A 84 -0.96 16.61 -5.29
CA ASP A 84 -1.83 16.95 -6.44
C ASP A 84 -1.55 16.14 -7.71
N VAL A 85 -1.25 14.85 -7.52
CA VAL A 85 -1.04 13.88 -8.58
C VAL A 85 -2.30 13.05 -8.84
N GLU A 86 -2.38 12.41 -9.99
CA GLU A 86 -3.52 11.59 -10.36
C GLU A 86 -3.35 10.15 -9.84
N LEU A 87 -4.30 9.67 -9.07
CA LEU A 87 -4.46 8.23 -8.83
C LEU A 87 -5.10 7.60 -10.08
N ARG A 88 -4.31 6.84 -10.84
CA ARG A 88 -4.72 6.27 -12.12
C ARG A 88 -5.41 4.93 -12.01
N SER A 89 -4.84 4.04 -11.22
CA SER A 89 -5.35 2.68 -11.04
C SER A 89 -5.00 2.12 -9.68
N PHE A 90 -5.68 1.03 -9.32
CA PHE A 90 -5.36 0.25 -8.14
C PHE A 90 -5.51 -1.24 -8.43
N GLN A 91 -4.79 -2.05 -7.67
CA GLN A 91 -4.89 -3.51 -7.66
C GLN A 91 -4.75 -4.01 -6.23
N ARG A 92 -5.65 -4.91 -5.80
CA ARG A 92 -5.49 -5.64 -4.54
C ARG A 92 -4.60 -6.83 -4.81
N ALA A 93 -3.40 -6.79 -4.25
CA ALA A 93 -2.38 -7.81 -4.45
C ALA A 93 -2.63 -9.05 -3.57
N PRO A 94 -2.14 -10.24 -3.98
CA PRO A 94 -2.31 -11.48 -3.22
C PRO A 94 -1.68 -11.46 -1.83
N ASP A 95 -0.66 -10.64 -1.64
CA ASP A 95 0.03 -10.41 -0.36
C ASP A 95 -0.74 -9.49 0.59
N GLY A 96 -1.87 -8.97 0.17
CA GLY A 96 -2.74 -8.11 0.95
C GLY A 96 -2.49 -6.63 0.76
N ASP A 97 -1.46 -6.21 0.03
CA ASP A 97 -1.25 -4.80 -0.32
C ASP A 97 -2.37 -4.25 -1.22
N VAL A 98 -2.60 -2.97 -1.13
CA VAL A 98 -3.31 -2.23 -2.17
C VAL A 98 -2.27 -1.46 -2.97
N HIS A 99 -1.93 -2.02 -4.12
CA HIS A 99 -1.04 -1.43 -5.11
C HIS A 99 -1.80 -0.34 -5.87
N MET A 100 -1.25 0.85 -5.92
CA MET A 100 -1.86 2.02 -6.57
C MET A 100 -0.83 2.69 -7.47
N VAL A 101 -1.28 3.20 -8.62
CA VAL A 101 -0.44 3.90 -9.58
C VAL A 101 -0.76 5.39 -9.54
N LEU A 102 0.24 6.18 -9.23
CA LEU A 102 0.21 7.63 -9.37
C LEU A 102 0.76 8.04 -10.73
N VAL A 103 0.22 9.14 -11.27
CA VAL A 103 0.71 9.76 -12.51
C VAL A 103 0.75 11.27 -12.33
N ASP A 104 1.85 11.90 -12.72
CA ASP A 104 2.00 13.35 -12.73
C ASP A 104 1.47 14.01 -14.01
N ALA A 105 1.55 15.34 -14.08
CA ALA A 105 1.12 16.11 -15.23
C ALA A 105 1.94 15.85 -16.51
N HIS A 106 3.13 15.26 -16.40
CA HIS A 106 3.99 14.89 -17.51
C HIS A 106 3.74 13.46 -18.01
N GLY A 107 2.85 12.71 -17.32
CA GLY A 107 2.56 11.33 -17.62
C GLY A 107 3.54 10.33 -17.01
N HIS A 108 4.43 10.78 -16.11
CA HIS A 108 5.33 9.90 -15.39
C HIS A 108 4.59 9.17 -14.28
N SER A 109 4.83 7.88 -14.16
CA SER A 109 4.17 7.03 -13.16
C SER A 109 5.11 6.56 -12.07
N MET A 110 4.54 6.28 -10.91
CA MET A 110 5.17 5.54 -9.82
C MET A 110 4.12 4.74 -9.05
N ILE A 111 4.60 3.75 -8.30
CA ILE A 111 3.78 2.91 -7.43
C ILE A 111 3.74 3.51 -6.03
N ILE A 112 2.58 3.37 -5.39
CA ILE A 112 2.41 3.52 -3.95
C ILE A 112 1.66 2.31 -3.40
N GLU A 113 1.95 1.89 -2.17
CA GLU A 113 1.32 0.69 -1.61
C GLU A 113 0.81 0.92 -0.18
N ALA A 114 -0.46 0.54 0.03
CA ALA A 114 -1.09 0.54 1.34
C ALA A 114 -0.98 -0.86 1.94
N ALA A 115 -0.04 -1.04 2.87
CA ALA A 115 0.24 -2.32 3.49
C ALA A 115 -0.92 -2.86 4.34
N PRO A 116 -1.08 -4.18 4.45
CA PRO A 116 -2.11 -4.80 5.27
C PRO A 116 -1.75 -4.70 6.77
N PRO A 117 -2.61 -4.10 7.61
CA PRO A 117 -2.30 -3.90 9.03
C PRO A 117 -2.12 -5.22 9.81
N PHE A 118 -2.77 -6.29 9.38
CA PHE A 118 -2.68 -7.59 10.04
C PHE A 118 -1.32 -8.28 9.87
N CYS A 119 -0.45 -7.75 8.98
CA CYS A 119 0.92 -8.20 8.82
C CYS A 119 1.93 -7.40 9.66
N THR A 120 1.49 -6.39 10.40
CA THR A 120 2.33 -5.62 11.32
C THR A 120 2.08 -6.05 12.76
N ASP A 121 3.13 -6.13 13.56
CA ASP A 121 3.06 -6.34 15.01
C ASP A 121 3.60 -5.12 15.77
N ASP A 122 3.75 -5.26 17.09
CA ASP A 122 4.19 -4.19 17.98
C ASP A 122 5.66 -3.78 17.78
N THR A 123 6.42 -4.51 16.96
CA THR A 123 7.80 -4.12 16.62
C THR A 123 7.86 -3.02 15.58
N SER A 124 6.82 -2.89 14.73
CA SER A 124 6.72 -1.81 13.76
C SER A 124 6.34 -0.49 14.44
N PRO A 125 7.19 0.55 14.37
CA PRO A 125 6.86 1.88 14.85
C PRO A 125 5.75 2.56 14.01
N TRP A 126 5.39 1.97 12.86
CA TRP A 126 4.44 2.53 11.90
C TRP A 126 3.07 1.86 11.92
N ARG A 127 2.86 0.88 12.79
CA ARG A 127 1.62 0.08 12.85
C ARG A 127 0.34 0.93 12.87
N GLY A 128 0.35 1.99 13.67
CA GLY A 128 -0.81 2.89 13.79
C GLY A 128 -1.10 3.65 12.49
N GLN A 129 -0.08 4.18 11.83
CA GLN A 129 -0.19 4.88 10.55
C GLN A 129 -0.65 3.92 9.45
N ILE A 130 -0.03 2.73 9.35
CA ILE A 130 -0.42 1.70 8.40
C ILE A 130 -1.90 1.34 8.57
N ALA A 131 -2.36 1.12 9.78
CA ALA A 131 -3.77 0.80 10.04
C ALA A 131 -4.72 1.95 9.66
N SER A 132 -4.35 3.18 9.99
CA SER A 132 -5.17 4.36 9.71
C SER A 132 -5.28 4.64 8.21
N VAL A 133 -4.15 4.64 7.48
CA VAL A 133 -4.16 4.90 6.04
C VAL A 133 -4.81 3.75 5.27
N ARG A 134 -4.60 2.50 5.71
CA ARG A 134 -5.25 1.36 5.06
C ARG A 134 -6.77 1.41 5.20
N LYS A 135 -7.27 1.75 6.38
CA LYS A 135 -8.71 1.96 6.56
C LYS A 135 -9.25 3.04 5.62
N LEU A 136 -8.55 4.17 5.51
CA LEU A 136 -8.93 5.26 4.61
C LEU A 136 -8.96 4.80 3.14
N VAL A 137 -7.95 4.03 2.71
CA VAL A 137 -7.87 3.45 1.37
C VAL A 137 -9.02 2.49 1.13
N ASP A 138 -9.31 1.58 2.08
CA ASP A 138 -10.40 0.62 1.96
C ASP A 138 -11.79 1.28 1.93
N ASP A 139 -11.96 2.42 2.62
CA ASP A 139 -13.21 3.20 2.58
C ASP A 139 -13.41 3.93 1.23
N LYS A 140 -12.32 4.29 0.54
CA LYS A 140 -12.34 5.09 -0.69
C LYS A 140 -12.21 4.28 -1.97
N ILE A 141 -11.45 3.20 -1.93
CA ILE A 141 -11.19 2.34 -3.09
C ILE A 141 -12.16 1.15 -3.08
N PRO A 142 -12.88 0.89 -4.18
CA PRO A 142 -13.81 -0.23 -4.25
C PRO A 142 -13.15 -1.57 -3.90
N ASN A 143 -13.92 -2.47 -3.30
CA ASN A 143 -13.45 -3.83 -3.04
C ASN A 143 -13.49 -4.68 -4.32
N ALA A 144 -12.63 -4.31 -5.28
CA ALA A 144 -12.42 -4.99 -6.55
C ALA A 144 -10.94 -5.36 -6.68
N LEU A 145 -10.64 -6.43 -7.42
CA LEU A 145 -9.26 -6.88 -7.61
C LEU A 145 -8.41 -5.86 -8.38
N LEU A 146 -9.02 -5.18 -9.35
CA LEU A 146 -8.39 -4.16 -10.19
C LEU A 146 -9.43 -3.09 -10.53
N GLY A 147 -9.00 -1.84 -10.61
CA GLY A 147 -9.84 -0.74 -11.06
C GLY A 147 -9.05 0.46 -11.57
N TRP A 148 -9.76 1.34 -12.27
CA TRP A 148 -9.24 2.58 -12.79
C TRP A 148 -9.88 3.75 -12.05
N ARG A 149 -9.08 4.77 -11.73
CA ARG A 149 -9.50 5.99 -11.07
C ARG A 149 -8.89 7.17 -11.81
N TRP A 150 -9.46 8.35 -11.61
CA TRP A 150 -8.98 9.60 -12.21
C TRP A 150 -9.16 10.70 -11.16
N GLU A 151 -8.63 10.44 -9.97
CA GLU A 151 -8.83 11.32 -8.83
C GLU A 151 -7.51 12.00 -8.44
N THR A 152 -7.57 13.30 -8.18
CA THR A 152 -6.41 14.00 -7.62
C THR A 152 -6.22 13.59 -6.16
N VAL A 153 -4.98 13.23 -5.82
CA VAL A 153 -4.59 12.84 -4.46
C VAL A 153 -3.27 13.50 -4.07
N SER A 154 -3.05 13.59 -2.76
CA SER A 154 -1.72 13.85 -2.19
C SER A 154 -1.39 12.72 -1.22
N VAL A 155 -0.15 12.25 -1.26
CA VAL A 155 0.28 11.03 -0.54
C VAL A 155 1.60 11.28 0.15
N ALA A 156 1.73 10.83 1.39
CA ALA A 156 3.00 10.72 2.09
C ALA A 156 3.31 9.25 2.36
N GLY A 157 4.57 8.86 2.20
CA GLY A 157 5.01 7.49 2.44
C GLY A 157 6.53 7.36 2.51
N VAL A 158 7.00 6.25 3.03
CA VAL A 158 8.42 5.94 3.11
C VAL A 158 8.92 5.54 1.73
N GLY A 159 10.03 6.15 1.29
CA GLY A 159 10.66 5.74 0.03
C GLY A 159 11.15 4.30 0.11
N TYR A 160 10.97 3.55 -0.96
CA TYR A 160 11.43 2.19 -1.09
C TYR A 160 11.91 1.92 -2.52
N LEU A 161 12.98 1.18 -2.69
CA LEU A 161 13.53 0.81 -3.99
C LEU A 161 13.30 -0.68 -4.23
N ASP A 162 12.23 -1.00 -4.96
CA ASP A 162 11.89 -2.38 -5.28
C ASP A 162 12.53 -2.85 -6.58
N SER A 163 12.57 -4.16 -6.74
CA SER A 163 12.98 -4.79 -7.99
C SER A 163 11.86 -4.66 -9.03
N ARG A 164 12.24 -4.33 -10.26
CA ARG A 164 11.27 -4.25 -11.37
C ARG A 164 10.90 -5.65 -11.85
N HIS A 165 9.66 -6.04 -11.69
CA HIS A 165 9.16 -7.35 -12.12
C HIS A 165 7.87 -7.26 -12.95
N GLY A 166 7.72 -6.19 -13.76
CA GLY A 166 6.62 -6.05 -14.71
C GLY A 166 5.33 -5.49 -14.10
N GLN A 167 5.38 -4.88 -12.91
CA GLN A 167 4.21 -4.21 -12.33
C GLN A 167 3.77 -3.02 -13.19
N MET A 168 2.46 -2.80 -13.23
CA MET A 168 1.89 -1.61 -13.86
C MET A 168 2.30 -0.35 -13.08
N GLY A 169 2.76 0.68 -13.80
CA GLY A 169 3.08 1.99 -13.20
C GLY A 169 4.48 2.07 -12.57
N VAL A 170 5.29 1.00 -12.62
CA VAL A 170 6.62 0.98 -12.03
C VAL A 170 7.51 2.11 -12.57
N ALA A 171 8.21 2.82 -11.68
CA ALA A 171 9.21 3.81 -12.03
C ALA A 171 10.46 3.15 -12.65
N PRO A 172 11.23 3.85 -13.54
CA PRO A 172 12.42 3.27 -14.17
C PRO A 172 13.49 2.76 -13.21
N ASN A 173 13.58 3.40 -12.04
CA ASN A 173 14.51 3.03 -10.97
C ASN A 173 13.89 2.09 -9.92
N GLY A 174 12.61 1.74 -10.05
CA GLY A 174 11.89 0.91 -9.08
C GLY A 174 11.50 1.63 -7.79
N VAL A 175 11.57 2.98 -7.75
CA VAL A 175 11.12 3.73 -6.58
C VAL A 175 9.60 3.62 -6.40
N GLU A 176 9.18 3.45 -5.17
CA GLU A 176 7.78 3.48 -4.73
C GLU A 176 7.69 4.13 -3.34
N LEU A 177 6.49 4.48 -2.90
CA LEU A 177 6.23 4.81 -1.51
C LEU A 177 5.60 3.59 -0.83
N HIS A 178 6.39 2.92 0.01
CA HIS A 178 5.97 1.72 0.72
C HIS A 178 6.55 1.66 2.15
N PRO A 179 5.70 1.72 3.18
CA PRO A 179 4.25 1.91 3.09
C PRO A 179 3.89 3.37 2.85
N ILE A 180 2.69 3.62 2.32
CA ILE A 180 2.11 4.96 2.48
C ILE A 180 1.72 5.17 3.93
N MET A 181 1.99 6.38 4.43
CA MET A 181 1.81 6.76 5.84
C MET A 181 0.61 7.68 6.02
N ALA A 182 0.24 8.41 4.98
CA ALA A 182 -0.93 9.26 4.92
C ALA A 182 -1.36 9.50 3.47
N MET A 183 -2.64 9.73 3.26
CA MET A 183 -3.20 10.02 1.94
C MET A 183 -4.45 10.87 2.09
N CYS A 184 -4.68 11.77 1.14
CA CYS A 184 -5.93 12.52 1.05
C CYS A 184 -6.36 12.73 -0.40
N TRP A 185 -7.64 13.03 -0.62
CA TRP A 185 -8.27 13.20 -1.91
C TRP A 185 -8.68 14.65 -2.15
N GLY A 186 -8.55 15.09 -3.39
CA GLY A 186 -8.88 16.42 -3.86
C GLY A 186 -7.65 17.34 -3.95
N ARG A 187 -7.75 18.30 -4.87
CA ARG A 187 -6.67 19.26 -5.09
C ARG A 187 -6.39 20.11 -3.86
N GLY A 188 -5.12 20.32 -3.54
CA GLY A 188 -4.67 21.11 -2.41
C GLY A 188 -4.89 20.47 -1.04
N CYS A 189 -5.32 19.19 -0.98
CA CYS A 189 -5.43 18.50 0.29
C CYS A 189 -4.05 18.22 0.90
N LYS A 190 -4.00 18.15 2.23
CA LYS A 190 -2.76 17.89 2.98
C LYS A 190 -2.89 16.52 3.65
N PRO A 191 -2.04 15.55 3.30
CA PRO A 191 -2.14 14.17 3.83
C PRO A 191 -1.65 14.03 5.27
N LEU A 192 -1.18 15.13 5.88
CA LEU A 192 -0.61 15.15 7.24
C LEU A 192 -1.30 16.19 8.10
#